data_230319e841b062e17df349244bf824b3
#
_entry.id   230319e841b062e17df349244bf824b3
#
_cell.length_a   1.000
_cell.length_b   1.000
_cell.length_c   1.000
_cell.angle_alpha   90.00
_cell.angle_beta   90.00
_cell.angle_gamma   90.00
#
_symmetry.space_group_name_H-M   'P 1'
#
loop_
_entity.id
_entity.type
_entity.pdbx_description
1 polymer ?
#
loop_
_entity_poly.entity_id
_entity_poly.type
_entity_poly.pdbx_seq_one_letter_code
_entity_poly.pdbx_strand_id
1 'polypeptide(L)'
;MSTAPRIEAAKRDWGHDETGCTILHIDMDAFFASLEIARHPEFRGKPVIVGTGNRAVVSAASYEARKYGINSAMPAARAHQLCPNGIFLPVDHHYYSAVSHEIFHTVFREVTDRIEQVSVDECYMDVSGALLAWHSPTRIAQWLRAQVAERFGITCSVGIAGNKLVAKMASTNAKPNGMLLIPLDKHAQFVKLMPLRGIPGLGPAKEKRLNAWGINSVSQLARCSVEELIQATGSKAAATHLWEASHGIDPCTLTLHAPEKSIGQERTFDTDCNDLATASTLIKQCCDKVASILRAKGLMARTLTVKLRFPDLAYSTKQMQLEQPTDAASTLYPHAIDLLLRMMGMPADCRGTEVKLTRPIRLAGISTSTLTKREETVIQPTLDELLEENERVAPMPQASSSIPSPANGTRSTRLRCAEEAVDQIRRKFGQDSAHLGA
;
A
#
# COMPACT_ATOMS: atom_id res chain seq x y z
N MET A 1 2.52 -3.92 -8.79
CA MET A 1 3.18 -4.47 -10.01
C MET A 1 4.25 -3.51 -10.51
N SER A 2 5.44 -4.02 -10.82
CA SER A 2 6.54 -3.21 -11.36
C SER A 2 6.24 -2.76 -12.80
N THR A 3 6.34 -1.46 -13.05
CA THR A 3 6.34 -0.87 -14.42
C THR A 3 7.75 -0.78 -15.00
N ALA A 4 8.73 -1.43 -14.35
CA ALA A 4 10.11 -1.44 -14.81
C ALA A 4 10.22 -2.12 -16.19
N PRO A 5 11.02 -1.56 -17.11
CA PRO A 5 11.26 -2.17 -18.41
C PRO A 5 11.91 -3.54 -18.25
N ARG A 6 11.56 -4.47 -19.12
CA ARG A 6 12.15 -5.80 -19.21
C ARG A 6 13.13 -5.82 -20.38
N ILE A 7 14.27 -6.46 -20.15
CA ILE A 7 15.35 -6.54 -21.13
C ILE A 7 15.51 -8.00 -21.53
N GLU A 8 15.30 -8.31 -22.80
CA GLU A 8 15.41 -9.69 -23.28
C GLU A 8 16.83 -10.27 -23.08
N ALA A 9 17.86 -9.46 -23.28
CA ALA A 9 19.24 -9.85 -23.03
C ALA A 9 19.53 -10.19 -21.55
N ALA A 10 18.65 -9.81 -20.62
CA ALA A 10 18.79 -10.16 -19.22
C ALA A 10 18.34 -11.60 -18.91
N LYS A 11 17.57 -12.24 -19.79
CA LYS A 11 17.06 -13.61 -19.61
C LYS A 11 18.07 -14.71 -19.98
N ARG A 12 19.28 -14.35 -20.36
CA ARG A 12 20.32 -15.32 -20.66
C ARG A 12 20.71 -16.12 -19.42
N ASP A 13 21.38 -17.23 -19.63
CA ASP A 13 22.07 -17.96 -18.56
C ASP A 13 23.25 -17.11 -18.02
N TRP A 14 23.24 -16.87 -16.72
CA TRP A 14 24.26 -16.10 -15.99
C TRP A 14 25.28 -16.99 -15.27
N GLY A 15 25.06 -18.33 -15.30
CA GLY A 15 25.82 -19.33 -14.59
C GLY A 15 25.00 -19.96 -13.46
N HIS A 16 25.60 -20.97 -12.83
CA HIS A 16 24.93 -21.82 -11.84
C HIS A 16 25.53 -21.71 -10.43
N ASP A 17 26.45 -20.77 -10.22
CA ASP A 17 27.00 -20.55 -8.88
C ASP A 17 25.99 -19.88 -7.97
N GLU A 18 25.48 -20.64 -7.01
CA GLU A 18 24.50 -20.19 -6.01
C GLU A 18 25.15 -19.66 -4.74
N THR A 19 26.48 -19.67 -4.65
CA THR A 19 27.21 -19.26 -3.45
C THR A 19 26.84 -17.84 -3.04
N GLY A 20 26.32 -17.67 -1.83
CA GLY A 20 25.86 -16.38 -1.30
C GLY A 20 24.58 -15.83 -1.91
N CYS A 21 23.92 -16.53 -2.85
CA CYS A 21 22.66 -16.12 -3.46
C CYS A 21 21.45 -16.60 -2.63
N THR A 22 21.29 -16.06 -1.44
CA THR A 22 20.28 -16.52 -0.47
C THR A 22 19.00 -15.67 -0.45
N ILE A 23 18.93 -14.60 -1.26
CA ILE A 23 17.75 -13.73 -1.32
C ILE A 23 16.92 -14.07 -2.55
N LEU A 24 15.68 -14.48 -2.31
CA LEU A 24 14.68 -14.65 -3.33
C LEU A 24 13.75 -13.42 -3.35
N HIS A 25 13.44 -12.94 -4.55
CA HIS A 25 12.32 -12.04 -4.78
C HIS A 25 11.25 -12.76 -5.58
N ILE A 26 10.04 -12.84 -5.03
CA ILE A 26 8.91 -13.52 -5.64
C ILE A 26 7.84 -12.49 -5.99
N ASP A 27 7.29 -12.58 -7.20
CA ASP A 27 6.24 -11.67 -7.68
C ASP A 27 5.23 -12.48 -8.50
N MET A 28 3.97 -12.49 -8.08
CA MET A 28 2.89 -13.20 -8.75
C MET A 28 2.60 -12.56 -10.11
N ASP A 29 2.47 -13.38 -11.14
CA ASP A 29 2.27 -12.92 -12.51
C ASP A 29 0.85 -12.41 -12.73
N ALA A 30 0.70 -11.10 -13.03
CA ALA A 30 -0.58 -10.45 -13.27
C ALA A 30 -1.65 -10.78 -12.20
N PHE A 31 -1.28 -10.77 -10.92
CA PHE A 31 -1.94 -11.42 -9.79
C PHE A 31 -3.47 -11.37 -9.83
N PHE A 32 -4.11 -10.19 -9.76
CA PHE A 32 -5.56 -10.10 -9.76
C PHE A 32 -6.19 -10.70 -11.02
N ALA A 33 -5.63 -10.41 -12.19
CA ALA A 33 -6.14 -10.96 -13.44
C ALA A 33 -5.95 -12.49 -13.51
N SER A 34 -4.84 -13.01 -13.00
CA SER A 34 -4.57 -14.45 -12.91
C SER A 34 -5.52 -15.16 -11.97
N LEU A 35 -5.86 -14.55 -10.82
CA LEU A 35 -6.86 -15.08 -9.90
C LEU A 35 -8.26 -15.14 -10.51
N GLU A 36 -8.65 -14.10 -11.26
CA GLU A 36 -9.93 -14.13 -11.97
C GLU A 36 -9.96 -15.20 -13.07
N ILE A 37 -8.85 -15.40 -13.79
CA ILE A 37 -8.73 -16.49 -14.78
C ILE A 37 -8.74 -17.87 -14.09
N ALA A 38 -8.15 -18.01 -12.90
CA ALA A 38 -8.21 -19.26 -12.14
C ALA A 38 -9.64 -19.58 -11.65
N ARG A 39 -10.38 -18.54 -11.20
CA ARG A 39 -11.78 -18.63 -10.78
C ARG A 39 -12.73 -18.91 -11.95
N HIS A 40 -12.40 -18.39 -13.14
CA HIS A 40 -13.18 -18.44 -14.37
C HIS A 40 -12.34 -19.01 -15.54
N PRO A 41 -12.18 -20.34 -15.63
CA PRO A 41 -11.32 -20.99 -16.64
C PRO A 41 -11.68 -20.64 -18.08
N GLU A 42 -12.93 -20.23 -18.34
CA GLU A 42 -13.41 -19.77 -19.66
C GLU A 42 -12.75 -18.45 -20.13
N PHE A 43 -12.05 -17.75 -19.23
CA PHE A 43 -11.29 -16.53 -19.56
C PHE A 43 -9.85 -16.83 -20.02
N ARG A 44 -9.40 -18.07 -19.95
CA ARG A 44 -8.05 -18.45 -20.41
C ARG A 44 -7.78 -18.02 -21.84
N GLY A 45 -6.62 -17.41 -22.07
CA GLY A 45 -6.21 -16.92 -23.40
C GLY A 45 -6.93 -15.65 -23.87
N LYS A 46 -7.86 -15.09 -23.07
CA LYS A 46 -8.56 -13.84 -23.38
C LYS A 46 -7.94 -12.65 -22.66
N PRO A 47 -8.07 -11.43 -23.20
CA PRO A 47 -7.64 -10.21 -22.51
C PRO A 47 -8.56 -9.93 -21.32
N VAL A 48 -8.05 -10.14 -20.10
CA VAL A 48 -8.75 -9.88 -18.82
C VAL A 48 -8.16 -8.63 -18.17
N ILE A 49 -9.03 -7.70 -17.81
CA ILE A 49 -8.68 -6.41 -17.20
C ILE A 49 -9.48 -6.26 -15.90
N VAL A 50 -8.79 -6.12 -14.78
CA VAL A 50 -9.41 -5.88 -13.48
C VAL A 50 -9.37 -4.39 -13.18
N GLY A 51 -10.54 -3.80 -12.99
CA GLY A 51 -10.76 -2.38 -12.75
C GLY A 51 -11.82 -1.81 -13.70
N THR A 52 -12.99 -1.46 -13.14
CA THR A 52 -14.16 -0.94 -13.87
C THR A 52 -14.66 0.34 -13.22
N GLY A 53 -15.32 1.18 -14.00
CA GLY A 53 -15.93 2.43 -13.56
C GLY A 53 -15.38 3.66 -14.29
N ASN A 54 -16.19 4.72 -14.36
CA ASN A 54 -15.87 5.92 -15.15
C ASN A 54 -14.56 6.62 -14.75
N ARG A 55 -14.18 6.55 -13.47
CA ARG A 55 -12.96 7.17 -12.91
C ARG A 55 -11.96 6.15 -12.42
N ALA A 56 -12.22 4.87 -12.66
CA ALA A 56 -11.34 3.78 -12.24
C ALA A 56 -10.07 3.73 -13.08
N VAL A 57 -9.06 3.10 -12.51
CA VAL A 57 -7.84 2.71 -13.20
C VAL A 57 -7.77 1.19 -13.29
N VAL A 58 -7.03 0.70 -14.27
CA VAL A 58 -6.67 -0.72 -14.36
C VAL A 58 -5.83 -1.10 -13.14
N SER A 59 -6.34 -1.99 -12.29
CA SER A 59 -5.62 -2.55 -11.15
C SER A 59 -4.67 -3.65 -11.61
N ALA A 60 -5.13 -4.53 -12.51
CA ALA A 60 -4.30 -5.57 -13.15
C ALA A 60 -4.78 -5.85 -14.57
N ALA A 61 -3.84 -6.30 -15.42
CA ALA A 61 -4.12 -6.70 -16.80
C ALA A 61 -3.41 -8.03 -17.09
N SER A 62 -4.10 -8.99 -17.69
CA SER A 62 -3.52 -10.25 -18.13
C SER A 62 -2.46 -10.01 -19.21
N TYR A 63 -1.61 -10.99 -19.46
CA TYR A 63 -0.58 -10.85 -20.51
C TYR A 63 -1.21 -10.68 -21.91
N GLU A 64 -2.38 -11.25 -22.14
CA GLU A 64 -3.18 -11.06 -23.37
C GLU A 64 -3.63 -9.59 -23.49
N ALA A 65 -4.13 -9.00 -22.40
CA ALA A 65 -4.52 -7.59 -22.39
C ALA A 65 -3.33 -6.65 -22.58
N ARG A 66 -2.16 -6.99 -22.04
CA ARG A 66 -0.91 -6.22 -22.24
C ARG A 66 -0.45 -6.14 -23.70
N LYS A 67 -0.79 -7.11 -24.54
CA LYS A 67 -0.51 -7.06 -26.00
C LYS A 67 -1.23 -5.91 -26.70
N TYR A 68 -2.33 -5.41 -26.12
CA TYR A 68 -3.04 -4.22 -26.57
C TYR A 68 -2.50 -2.91 -25.94
N GLY A 69 -1.37 -2.97 -25.22
CA GLY A 69 -0.79 -1.82 -24.56
C GLY A 69 -1.45 -1.47 -23.21
N ILE A 70 -2.34 -2.33 -22.69
CA ILE A 70 -3.01 -2.10 -21.40
C ILE A 70 -2.07 -2.45 -20.25
N ASN A 71 -1.90 -1.51 -19.32
CA ASN A 71 -1.04 -1.68 -18.13
C ASN A 71 -1.76 -1.19 -16.88
N SER A 72 -1.29 -1.64 -15.71
CA SER A 72 -1.75 -1.12 -14.42
C SER A 72 -1.59 0.39 -14.33
N ALA A 73 -2.48 1.04 -13.60
CA ALA A 73 -2.64 2.48 -13.45
C ALA A 73 -3.14 3.23 -14.71
N MET A 74 -3.38 2.55 -15.84
CA MET A 74 -4.04 3.15 -17.00
C MET A 74 -5.50 3.48 -16.65
N PRO A 75 -6.06 4.62 -17.09
CA PRO A 75 -7.50 4.87 -16.96
C PRO A 75 -8.33 3.76 -17.62
N ALA A 76 -9.35 3.23 -16.94
CA ALA A 76 -10.18 2.14 -17.44
C ALA A 76 -10.86 2.52 -18.77
N ALA A 77 -11.31 3.76 -18.93
CA ALA A 77 -11.85 4.26 -20.20
C ALA A 77 -10.86 4.15 -21.35
N ARG A 78 -9.56 4.40 -21.11
CA ARG A 78 -8.51 4.22 -22.14
C ARG A 78 -8.28 2.75 -22.45
N ALA A 79 -8.31 1.87 -21.44
CA ALA A 79 -8.20 0.42 -21.65
C ALA A 79 -9.35 -0.11 -22.49
N HIS A 80 -10.58 0.35 -22.29
CA HIS A 80 -11.73 0.03 -23.12
C HIS A 80 -11.55 0.45 -24.59
N GLN A 81 -10.98 1.61 -24.85
CA GLN A 81 -10.68 2.08 -26.21
C GLN A 81 -9.64 1.19 -26.90
N LEU A 82 -8.63 0.70 -26.16
CA LEU A 82 -7.57 -0.14 -26.69
C LEU A 82 -8.01 -1.60 -26.93
N CYS A 83 -8.91 -2.12 -26.13
CA CYS A 83 -9.43 -3.48 -26.23
C CYS A 83 -10.94 -3.52 -25.93
N PRO A 84 -11.80 -3.11 -26.89
CA PRO A 84 -13.25 -3.07 -26.69
C PRO A 84 -13.87 -4.43 -26.36
N ASN A 85 -13.27 -5.52 -26.87
CA ASN A 85 -13.72 -6.90 -26.63
C ASN A 85 -13.02 -7.56 -25.43
N GLY A 86 -12.28 -6.80 -24.62
CA GLY A 86 -11.66 -7.28 -23.40
C GLY A 86 -12.69 -7.59 -22.32
N ILE A 87 -12.34 -8.53 -21.44
CA ILE A 87 -13.16 -8.88 -20.27
C ILE A 87 -12.78 -7.92 -19.14
N PHE A 88 -13.68 -7.01 -18.80
CA PHE A 88 -13.50 -6.03 -17.73
C PHE A 88 -14.24 -6.48 -16.48
N LEU A 89 -13.51 -6.65 -15.37
CA LEU A 89 -14.02 -7.16 -14.10
C LEU A 89 -13.85 -6.13 -12.98
N PRO A 90 -14.79 -6.07 -12.03
CA PRO A 90 -14.61 -5.26 -10.83
C PRO A 90 -13.47 -5.81 -9.97
N VAL A 91 -12.93 -4.96 -9.09
CA VAL A 91 -11.87 -5.37 -8.14
C VAL A 91 -12.50 -6.06 -6.93
N ASP A 92 -12.07 -7.28 -6.63
CA ASP A 92 -12.46 -8.05 -5.44
C ASP A 92 -11.28 -8.09 -4.43
N HIS A 93 -11.04 -6.97 -3.75
CA HIS A 93 -9.93 -6.87 -2.80
C HIS A 93 -9.99 -7.92 -1.68
N HIS A 94 -11.18 -8.30 -1.26
CA HIS A 94 -11.34 -9.30 -0.19
C HIS A 94 -10.81 -10.67 -0.62
N TYR A 95 -11.22 -11.11 -1.79
CA TYR A 95 -10.76 -12.39 -2.37
C TYR A 95 -9.26 -12.38 -2.63
N TYR A 96 -8.74 -11.33 -3.26
CA TYR A 96 -7.30 -11.27 -3.58
C TYR A 96 -6.43 -11.24 -2.31
N SER A 97 -6.87 -10.54 -1.27
CA SER A 97 -6.16 -10.51 0.01
C SER A 97 -6.22 -11.84 0.73
N ALA A 98 -7.35 -12.56 0.67
CA ALA A 98 -7.50 -13.88 1.28
C ALA A 98 -6.57 -14.90 0.61
N VAL A 99 -6.54 -14.95 -0.73
CA VAL A 99 -5.64 -15.85 -1.48
C VAL A 99 -4.17 -15.50 -1.24
N SER A 100 -3.84 -14.19 -1.24
CA SER A 100 -2.49 -13.74 -0.88
C SER A 100 -2.07 -14.27 0.49
N HIS A 101 -2.92 -14.04 1.50
CA HIS A 101 -2.66 -14.53 2.86
C HIS A 101 -2.44 -16.04 2.89
N GLU A 102 -3.26 -16.81 2.19
CA GLU A 102 -3.14 -18.26 2.13
C GLU A 102 -1.81 -18.70 1.49
N ILE A 103 -1.41 -18.10 0.35
CA ILE A 103 -0.12 -18.38 -0.30
C ILE A 103 1.04 -18.12 0.68
N PHE A 104 1.05 -16.97 1.33
CA PHE A 104 2.12 -16.60 2.26
C PHE A 104 2.19 -17.55 3.46
N HIS A 105 1.04 -17.98 4.00
CA HIS A 105 0.99 -18.80 5.22
C HIS A 105 1.13 -20.29 4.98
N THR A 106 0.68 -20.80 3.82
CA THR A 106 0.66 -22.24 3.54
C THR A 106 1.70 -22.69 2.51
N VAL A 107 2.40 -21.77 1.85
CA VAL A 107 3.47 -22.11 0.90
C VAL A 107 4.79 -21.47 1.32
N PHE A 108 4.85 -20.15 1.44
CA PHE A 108 6.14 -19.50 1.64
C PHE A 108 6.72 -19.77 3.03
N ARG A 109 5.88 -19.82 4.07
CA ARG A 109 6.31 -20.15 5.44
C ARG A 109 6.70 -21.61 5.64
N GLU A 110 6.40 -22.51 4.71
CA GLU A 110 6.95 -23.88 4.75
C GLU A 110 8.48 -23.89 4.53
N VAL A 111 9.03 -22.85 3.91
CA VAL A 111 10.46 -22.73 3.63
C VAL A 111 11.16 -21.92 4.72
N THR A 112 10.65 -20.74 5.05
CA THR A 112 11.26 -19.80 6.00
C THR A 112 10.23 -18.83 6.54
N ASP A 113 10.45 -18.34 7.76
CA ASP A 113 9.70 -17.22 8.35
C ASP A 113 10.35 -15.84 8.07
N ARG A 114 11.57 -15.85 7.50
CA ARG A 114 12.30 -14.64 7.11
C ARG A 114 11.75 -14.08 5.79
N ILE A 115 10.54 -13.54 5.86
CA ILE A 115 9.79 -13.00 4.72
C ILE A 115 9.49 -11.52 4.95
N GLU A 116 9.91 -10.67 4.02
CA GLU A 116 9.48 -9.30 3.91
C GLU A 116 8.39 -9.20 2.84
N GLN A 117 7.13 -9.19 3.26
CA GLN A 117 6.01 -8.98 2.36
C GLN A 117 5.91 -7.50 1.98
N VAL A 118 6.08 -7.19 0.70
CA VAL A 118 6.07 -5.82 0.16
C VAL A 118 4.66 -5.40 -0.29
N SER A 119 3.91 -6.36 -0.84
CA SER A 119 2.53 -6.16 -1.30
C SER A 119 1.73 -7.45 -1.15
N VAL A 120 0.49 -7.48 -1.68
CA VAL A 120 -0.32 -8.69 -1.74
C VAL A 120 0.22 -9.74 -2.73
N ASP A 121 1.10 -9.35 -3.63
CA ASP A 121 1.61 -10.19 -4.73
C ASP A 121 3.15 -10.29 -4.77
N GLU A 122 3.85 -9.64 -3.83
CA GLU A 122 5.32 -9.49 -3.90
C GLU A 122 5.97 -9.63 -2.52
N CYS A 123 7.06 -10.39 -2.45
CA CYS A 123 7.90 -10.49 -1.25
C CYS A 123 9.37 -10.74 -1.55
N TYR A 124 10.19 -10.47 -0.52
CA TYR A 124 11.53 -11.02 -0.41
C TYR A 124 11.55 -12.14 0.63
N MET A 125 12.37 -13.17 0.36
CA MET A 125 12.62 -14.27 1.29
C MET A 125 14.13 -14.43 1.46
N ASP A 126 14.58 -14.51 2.70
CA ASP A 126 15.94 -14.96 3.00
C ASP A 126 15.89 -16.46 3.34
N VAL A 127 16.43 -17.25 2.42
CA VAL A 127 16.43 -18.70 2.53
C VAL A 127 17.74 -19.28 3.08
N SER A 128 18.63 -18.42 3.59
CA SER A 128 19.93 -18.86 4.13
C SER A 128 19.79 -19.95 5.20
N GLY A 129 18.81 -19.83 6.10
CA GLY A 129 18.54 -20.82 7.14
C GLY A 129 17.89 -22.12 6.64
N ALA A 130 17.27 -22.09 5.45
CA ALA A 130 16.61 -23.25 4.86
C ALA A 130 17.59 -24.13 4.03
N LEU A 131 18.77 -23.63 3.69
CA LEU A 131 19.70 -24.32 2.80
C LEU A 131 20.22 -25.64 3.35
N LEU A 132 20.23 -25.81 4.66
CA LEU A 132 20.61 -27.09 5.28
C LEU A 132 19.67 -28.24 4.85
N ALA A 133 18.37 -27.95 4.74
CA ALA A 133 17.35 -28.93 4.36
C ALA A 133 17.13 -28.98 2.83
N TRP A 134 17.19 -27.82 2.17
CA TRP A 134 16.85 -27.69 0.75
C TRP A 134 18.06 -27.76 -0.18
N HIS A 135 19.26 -27.53 0.31
CA HIS A 135 20.55 -27.57 -0.38
C HIS A 135 20.77 -26.49 -1.46
N SER A 136 19.73 -25.90 -2.03
CA SER A 136 19.85 -24.99 -3.17
C SER A 136 18.71 -23.95 -3.18
N PRO A 137 19.01 -22.64 -3.31
CA PRO A 137 18.01 -21.60 -3.51
C PRO A 137 17.19 -21.82 -4.78
N THR A 138 17.79 -22.35 -5.84
CA THR A 138 17.11 -22.66 -7.10
C THR A 138 16.06 -23.76 -6.91
N ARG A 139 16.37 -24.82 -6.13
CA ARG A 139 15.39 -25.87 -5.79
C ARG A 139 14.23 -25.30 -4.98
N ILE A 140 14.49 -24.43 -4.02
CA ILE A 140 13.45 -23.73 -3.27
C ILE A 140 12.56 -22.94 -4.22
N ALA A 141 13.13 -22.12 -5.09
CA ALA A 141 12.38 -21.32 -6.04
C ALA A 141 11.54 -22.16 -7.02
N GLN A 142 12.08 -23.29 -7.50
CA GLN A 142 11.33 -24.24 -8.34
C GLN A 142 10.13 -24.81 -7.58
N TRP A 143 10.33 -25.26 -6.34
CA TRP A 143 9.28 -25.82 -5.51
C TRP A 143 8.18 -24.78 -5.22
N LEU A 144 8.56 -23.57 -4.79
CA LEU A 144 7.61 -22.48 -4.52
C LEU A 144 6.74 -22.18 -5.74
N ARG A 145 7.35 -22.08 -6.93
CA ARG A 145 6.62 -21.86 -8.18
C ARG A 145 5.66 -23.00 -8.51
N ALA A 146 6.08 -24.25 -8.29
CA ALA A 146 5.24 -25.42 -8.50
C ALA A 146 4.05 -25.43 -7.53
N GLN A 147 4.26 -25.17 -6.23
CA GLN A 147 3.20 -25.12 -5.24
C GLN A 147 2.17 -24.01 -5.51
N VAL A 148 2.64 -22.82 -5.90
CA VAL A 148 1.73 -21.72 -6.27
C VAL A 148 0.89 -22.11 -7.49
N ALA A 149 1.47 -22.72 -8.51
CA ALA A 149 0.76 -23.14 -9.71
C ALA A 149 -0.24 -24.28 -9.43
N GLU A 150 0.16 -25.27 -8.65
CA GLU A 150 -0.65 -26.45 -8.35
C GLU A 150 -1.83 -26.14 -7.44
N ARG A 151 -1.58 -25.39 -6.33
CA ARG A 151 -2.60 -25.11 -5.31
C ARG A 151 -3.54 -23.95 -5.68
N PHE A 152 -3.06 -22.97 -6.44
CA PHE A 152 -3.82 -21.73 -6.69
C PHE A 152 -4.11 -21.46 -8.17
N GLY A 153 -3.57 -22.27 -9.08
CA GLY A 153 -3.80 -22.13 -10.52
C GLY A 153 -3.22 -20.85 -11.16
N ILE A 154 -2.29 -20.19 -10.46
CA ILE A 154 -1.60 -18.98 -10.93
C ILE A 154 -0.10 -19.23 -11.02
N THR A 155 0.64 -18.30 -11.65
CA THR A 155 2.10 -18.40 -11.74
C THR A 155 2.78 -17.27 -10.97
N CYS A 156 4.04 -17.51 -10.60
CA CYS A 156 4.91 -16.47 -10.06
C CYS A 156 6.29 -16.51 -10.72
N SER A 157 6.96 -15.38 -10.74
CA SER A 157 8.30 -15.23 -11.26
C SER A 157 9.27 -14.96 -10.10
N VAL A 158 10.42 -15.64 -10.10
CA VAL A 158 11.38 -15.61 -9.01
C VAL A 158 12.74 -15.11 -9.49
N GLY A 159 13.31 -14.16 -8.77
CA GLY A 159 14.70 -13.74 -8.91
C GLY A 159 15.52 -14.23 -7.71
N ILE A 160 16.69 -14.78 -7.96
CA ILE A 160 17.59 -15.34 -6.96
C ILE A 160 18.92 -14.58 -7.04
N ALA A 161 19.35 -13.98 -5.95
CA ALA A 161 20.59 -13.21 -5.89
C ALA A 161 21.13 -13.08 -4.46
N GLY A 162 22.27 -12.40 -4.31
CA GLY A 162 22.86 -12.13 -3.00
C GLY A 162 22.28 -10.93 -2.26
N ASN A 163 21.43 -10.12 -2.91
CA ASN A 163 20.78 -8.96 -2.30
C ASN A 163 19.40 -8.67 -2.88
N LYS A 164 18.63 -7.80 -2.21
CA LYS A 164 17.24 -7.46 -2.56
C LYS A 164 17.14 -6.78 -3.93
N LEU A 165 18.03 -5.84 -4.23
CA LEU A 165 18.04 -5.08 -5.47
C LEU A 165 18.12 -6.00 -6.68
N VAL A 166 19.14 -6.85 -6.72
CA VAL A 166 19.41 -7.74 -7.86
C VAL A 166 18.33 -8.82 -7.96
N ALA A 167 17.88 -9.39 -6.82
CA ALA A 167 16.79 -10.36 -6.80
C ALA A 167 15.49 -9.78 -7.40
N LYS A 168 15.12 -8.53 -7.07
CA LYS A 168 13.94 -7.87 -7.66
C LYS A 168 14.10 -7.61 -9.14
N MET A 169 15.25 -7.15 -9.58
CA MET A 169 15.53 -6.93 -11.00
C MET A 169 15.51 -8.25 -11.77
N ALA A 170 16.03 -9.33 -11.17
CA ALA A 170 16.01 -10.66 -11.75
C ALA A 170 14.57 -11.19 -11.92
N SER A 171 13.73 -11.14 -10.89
CA SER A 171 12.34 -11.58 -10.99
C SER A 171 11.54 -10.78 -12.02
N THR A 172 11.75 -9.44 -12.10
CA THR A 172 11.11 -8.57 -13.10
C THR A 172 11.46 -9.01 -14.52
N ASN A 173 12.72 -9.36 -14.78
CA ASN A 173 13.18 -9.82 -16.08
C ASN A 173 12.82 -11.29 -16.34
N ALA A 174 12.63 -12.12 -15.30
CA ALA A 174 12.17 -13.50 -15.44
C ALA A 174 10.70 -13.62 -15.91
N LYS A 175 9.87 -12.59 -15.72
CA LYS A 175 8.43 -12.61 -16.06
C LYS A 175 8.15 -12.85 -17.55
N PRO A 176 7.08 -13.58 -17.91
CA PRO A 176 6.17 -14.30 -17.02
C PRO A 176 6.66 -15.72 -16.69
N ASN A 177 6.18 -16.26 -15.57
CA ASN A 177 6.38 -17.65 -15.14
C ASN A 177 7.84 -18.12 -15.27
N GLY A 178 8.76 -17.26 -14.88
CA GLY A 178 10.19 -17.48 -15.03
C GLY A 178 10.95 -17.54 -13.70
N MET A 179 12.19 -17.97 -13.79
CA MET A 179 13.14 -17.94 -12.68
C MET A 179 14.50 -17.51 -13.22
N LEU A 180 15.21 -16.66 -12.48
CA LEU A 180 16.49 -16.15 -12.89
C LEU A 180 17.44 -16.07 -11.69
N LEU A 181 18.53 -16.82 -11.76
CA LEU A 181 19.64 -16.75 -10.82
C LEU A 181 20.68 -15.77 -11.34
N ILE A 182 21.15 -14.88 -10.50
CA ILE A 182 22.27 -13.98 -10.80
C ILE A 182 23.37 -14.23 -9.78
N PRO A 183 24.44 -14.93 -10.13
CA PRO A 183 25.61 -15.14 -9.27
C PRO A 183 26.23 -13.84 -8.79
N LEU A 184 26.87 -13.84 -7.61
CA LEU A 184 27.44 -12.65 -6.99
C LEU A 184 28.40 -11.88 -7.90
N ASP A 185 29.28 -12.59 -8.61
CA ASP A 185 30.27 -12.01 -9.54
C ASP A 185 29.63 -11.38 -10.79
N LYS A 186 28.34 -11.65 -11.06
CA LYS A 186 27.60 -11.13 -12.20
C LYS A 186 26.68 -9.95 -11.85
N HIS A 187 26.50 -9.62 -10.57
CA HIS A 187 25.58 -8.54 -10.15
C HIS A 187 25.83 -7.24 -10.90
N ALA A 188 27.04 -6.73 -10.90
CA ALA A 188 27.38 -5.46 -11.58
C ALA A 188 27.16 -5.54 -13.10
N GLN A 189 27.46 -6.68 -13.73
CA GLN A 189 27.25 -6.88 -15.16
C GLN A 189 25.76 -6.94 -15.50
N PHE A 190 24.97 -7.63 -14.69
CA PHE A 190 23.52 -7.73 -14.86
C PHE A 190 22.84 -6.38 -14.74
N VAL A 191 23.13 -5.61 -13.68
CA VAL A 191 22.50 -4.31 -13.43
C VAL A 191 22.82 -3.30 -14.53
N LYS A 192 24.05 -3.30 -15.06
CA LYS A 192 24.48 -2.40 -16.15
C LYS A 192 23.73 -2.61 -17.47
N LEU A 193 23.09 -3.75 -17.68
CA LEU A 193 22.24 -3.96 -18.85
C LEU A 193 20.92 -3.19 -18.77
N MET A 194 20.51 -2.78 -17.57
CA MET A 194 19.19 -2.20 -17.38
C MET A 194 19.14 -0.73 -17.82
N PRO A 195 17.98 -0.26 -18.31
CA PRO A 195 17.70 1.16 -18.38
C PRO A 195 17.58 1.74 -16.98
N LEU A 196 17.68 3.07 -16.84
CA LEU A 196 17.57 3.74 -15.53
C LEU A 196 16.34 3.31 -14.74
N ARG A 197 15.18 3.19 -15.41
CA ARG A 197 13.92 2.74 -14.82
C ARG A 197 13.92 1.27 -14.35
N GLY A 198 14.95 0.51 -14.72
CA GLY A 198 15.17 -0.85 -14.20
C GLY A 198 15.62 -0.88 -12.75
N ILE A 199 16.22 0.22 -12.24
CA ILE A 199 16.60 0.35 -10.83
C ILE A 199 15.32 0.62 -9.99
N PRO A 200 14.99 -0.22 -9.00
CA PRO A 200 13.87 0.01 -8.09
C PRO A 200 13.97 1.38 -7.39
N GLY A 201 12.85 2.10 -7.32
CA GLY A 201 12.81 3.45 -6.74
C GLY A 201 13.28 4.60 -7.64
N LEU A 202 13.77 4.31 -8.87
CA LEU A 202 14.06 5.31 -9.88
C LEU A 202 12.83 5.56 -10.76
N GLY A 203 11.98 6.49 -10.33
CA GLY A 203 10.76 6.87 -11.06
C GLY A 203 11.01 7.90 -12.18
N PRO A 204 9.96 8.27 -12.97
CA PRO A 204 10.09 9.18 -14.12
C PRO A 204 10.72 10.53 -13.79
N ALA A 205 10.42 11.10 -12.63
CA ALA A 205 10.97 12.40 -12.23
C ALA A 205 12.49 12.34 -12.00
N LYS A 206 12.97 11.26 -11.35
CA LYS A 206 14.43 11.04 -11.15
C LYS A 206 15.11 10.74 -12.48
N GLU A 207 14.49 9.91 -13.34
CA GLU A 207 15.00 9.64 -14.69
C GLU A 207 15.17 10.91 -15.49
N LYS A 208 14.13 11.77 -15.58
CA LYS A 208 14.19 13.05 -16.27
C LYS A 208 15.35 13.93 -15.77
N ARG A 209 15.57 13.94 -14.46
CA ARG A 209 16.65 14.71 -13.85
C ARG A 209 18.03 14.16 -14.22
N LEU A 210 18.23 12.85 -14.19
CA LEU A 210 19.48 12.22 -14.62
C LEU A 210 19.73 12.42 -16.11
N ASN A 211 18.71 12.30 -16.95
CA ASN A 211 18.80 12.55 -18.40
C ASN A 211 19.26 14.00 -18.70
N ALA A 212 18.81 14.99 -17.91
CA ALA A 212 19.27 16.38 -18.04
C ALA A 212 20.77 16.56 -17.73
N TRP A 213 21.37 15.61 -17.02
CA TRP A 213 22.82 15.53 -16.77
C TRP A 213 23.57 14.62 -17.76
N GLY A 214 22.90 14.20 -18.84
CA GLY A 214 23.49 13.30 -19.85
C GLY A 214 23.57 11.84 -19.43
N ILE A 215 22.99 11.45 -18.27
CA ILE A 215 22.97 10.08 -17.75
C ILE A 215 21.69 9.40 -18.21
N ASN A 216 21.78 8.52 -19.23
CA ASN A 216 20.63 7.91 -19.88
C ASN A 216 20.56 6.38 -19.69
N SER A 217 21.57 5.77 -19.06
CA SER A 217 21.64 4.34 -18.81
C SER A 217 22.31 4.04 -17.48
N VAL A 218 22.08 2.85 -16.94
CA VAL A 218 22.77 2.37 -15.72
C VAL A 218 24.29 2.24 -15.99
N SER A 219 24.68 1.88 -17.20
CA SER A 219 26.10 1.82 -17.57
C SER A 219 26.79 3.18 -17.52
N GLN A 220 26.11 4.26 -17.89
CA GLN A 220 26.62 5.65 -17.73
C GLN A 220 26.60 6.07 -16.26
N LEU A 221 25.52 5.76 -15.53
CA LEU A 221 25.38 6.02 -14.10
C LEU A 221 26.54 5.41 -13.30
N ALA A 222 26.96 4.17 -13.64
CA ALA A 222 28.04 3.47 -12.99
C ALA A 222 29.45 4.06 -13.24
N ARG A 223 29.58 4.98 -14.20
CA ARG A 223 30.84 5.70 -14.48
C ARG A 223 30.94 7.03 -13.72
N CYS A 224 29.83 7.51 -13.17
CA CYS A 224 29.82 8.75 -12.40
C CYS A 224 30.40 8.54 -11.00
N SER A 225 31.07 9.54 -10.48
CA SER A 225 31.44 9.62 -9.07
C SER A 225 30.20 9.93 -8.21
N VAL A 226 30.29 9.66 -6.90
CA VAL A 226 29.24 10.00 -5.95
C VAL A 226 29.03 11.53 -5.94
N GLU A 227 30.10 12.32 -6.06
CA GLU A 227 30.08 13.78 -6.07
C GLU A 227 29.28 14.32 -7.27
N GLU A 228 29.50 13.80 -8.47
CA GLU A 228 28.73 14.14 -9.67
C GLU A 228 27.23 13.78 -9.48
N LEU A 229 26.95 12.64 -8.89
CA LEU A 229 25.58 12.21 -8.61
C LEU A 229 24.91 13.06 -7.52
N ILE A 230 25.66 13.60 -6.55
CA ILE A 230 25.11 14.57 -5.57
C ILE A 230 24.65 15.84 -6.31
N GLN A 231 25.44 16.34 -7.25
CA GLN A 231 25.04 17.50 -8.05
C GLN A 231 23.80 17.19 -8.90
N ALA A 232 23.78 16.04 -9.56
CA ALA A 232 22.64 15.61 -10.38
C ALA A 232 21.36 15.37 -9.57
N THR A 233 21.43 14.84 -8.36
CA THR A 233 20.27 14.45 -7.54
C THR A 233 19.89 15.48 -6.47
N GLY A 234 20.84 16.34 -6.06
CA GLY A 234 20.67 17.27 -4.93
C GLY A 234 20.62 16.60 -3.56
N SER A 235 21.02 15.31 -3.46
CA SER A 235 20.95 14.53 -2.21
C SER A 235 22.06 13.50 -2.15
N LYS A 236 22.89 13.57 -1.09
CA LYS A 236 23.94 12.57 -0.84
C LYS A 236 23.38 11.15 -0.72
N ALA A 237 22.28 10.96 0.03
CA ALA A 237 21.68 9.65 0.20
C ALA A 237 21.17 9.06 -1.13
N ALA A 238 20.52 9.89 -1.98
CA ALA A 238 20.08 9.45 -3.29
C ALA A 238 21.25 9.13 -4.23
N ALA A 239 22.31 9.91 -4.20
CA ALA A 239 23.52 9.71 -5.00
C ALA A 239 24.25 8.40 -4.61
N THR A 240 24.47 8.19 -3.31
CA THR A 240 25.10 6.96 -2.79
C THR A 240 24.28 5.74 -3.18
N HIS A 241 22.97 5.76 -2.95
CA HIS A 241 22.07 4.66 -3.33
C HIS A 241 22.12 4.36 -4.84
N LEU A 242 22.11 5.38 -5.70
CA LEU A 242 22.18 5.19 -7.16
C LEU A 242 23.54 4.64 -7.60
N TRP A 243 24.62 5.12 -6.99
CA TRP A 243 25.96 4.61 -7.25
C TRP A 243 26.08 3.13 -6.88
N GLU A 244 25.70 2.77 -5.64
CA GLU A 244 25.68 1.39 -5.16
C GLU A 244 24.82 0.51 -6.07
N ALA A 245 23.57 0.94 -6.33
CA ALA A 245 22.65 0.21 -7.20
C ALA A 245 23.23 -0.04 -8.60
N SER A 246 23.93 0.94 -9.19
CA SER A 246 24.55 0.80 -10.51
C SER A 246 25.73 -0.20 -10.54
N HIS A 247 26.26 -0.52 -9.38
CA HIS A 247 27.31 -1.53 -9.18
C HIS A 247 26.77 -2.89 -8.70
N GLY A 248 25.44 -3.03 -8.56
CA GLY A 248 24.80 -4.25 -8.05
C GLY A 248 24.96 -4.44 -6.55
N ILE A 249 25.26 -3.36 -5.84
CA ILE A 249 25.44 -3.33 -4.38
C ILE A 249 24.13 -2.87 -3.74
N ASP A 250 23.69 -3.57 -2.70
CA ASP A 250 22.55 -3.20 -1.88
C ASP A 250 22.82 -3.64 -0.43
N PRO A 251 23.07 -2.70 0.48
CA PRO A 251 23.31 -3.01 1.88
C PRO A 251 22.03 -3.31 2.68
N CYS A 252 20.85 -3.21 2.04
CA CYS A 252 19.58 -3.38 2.71
C CYS A 252 19.33 -4.85 3.11
N THR A 253 19.06 -5.07 4.38
CA THR A 253 18.56 -6.37 4.89
C THR A 253 17.05 -6.46 4.78
N LEU A 254 16.48 -7.65 4.99
CA LEU A 254 15.03 -7.82 5.03
C LEU A 254 14.43 -7.14 6.26
N THR A 255 13.35 -6.40 6.04
CA THR A 255 12.57 -5.78 7.10
C THR A 255 11.38 -6.70 7.42
N LEU A 256 11.52 -7.56 8.42
CA LEU A 256 10.49 -8.55 8.77
C LEU A 256 9.26 -7.89 9.41
N HIS A 257 9.46 -6.82 10.16
CA HIS A 257 8.39 -6.06 10.84
C HIS A 257 8.63 -4.56 10.64
N ALA A 258 7.98 -3.99 9.67
CA ALA A 258 7.96 -2.53 9.51
C ALA A 258 6.80 -1.94 10.31
N PRO A 259 7.06 -1.00 11.25
CA PRO A 259 5.98 -0.30 11.92
C PRO A 259 5.18 0.52 10.91
N GLU A 260 3.86 0.57 11.08
CA GLU A 260 3.02 1.41 10.25
C GLU A 260 3.35 2.89 10.47
N LYS A 261 3.57 3.62 9.39
CA LYS A 261 3.89 5.04 9.43
C LYS A 261 2.65 5.92 9.40
N SER A 262 1.60 5.46 8.71
CA SER A 262 0.34 6.17 8.55
C SER A 262 -0.79 5.21 8.20
N ILE A 263 -2.01 5.56 8.60
CA ILE A 263 -3.25 4.88 8.22
C ILE A 263 -4.15 5.93 7.58
N GLY A 264 -4.62 5.68 6.37
CA GLY A 264 -5.46 6.63 5.64
C GLY A 264 -6.54 5.95 4.81
N GLN A 265 -7.56 6.73 4.51
CA GLN A 265 -8.65 6.36 3.62
C GLN A 265 -8.99 7.55 2.74
N GLU A 266 -9.08 7.32 1.43
CA GLU A 266 -9.51 8.32 0.46
C GLU A 266 -10.45 7.68 -0.57
N ARG A 267 -11.39 8.46 -1.08
CA ARG A 267 -12.35 8.01 -2.08
C ARG A 267 -12.54 9.06 -3.18
N THR A 268 -12.61 8.58 -4.40
CA THR A 268 -12.97 9.41 -5.56
C THR A 268 -14.50 9.45 -5.68
N PHE A 269 -15.05 10.63 -5.87
CA PHE A 269 -16.48 10.82 -6.19
C PHE A 269 -16.77 10.36 -7.62
N ASP A 270 -17.93 9.79 -7.87
CA ASP A 270 -18.37 9.39 -9.22
C ASP A 270 -18.49 10.59 -10.16
N THR A 271 -18.98 11.71 -9.63
CA THR A 271 -18.98 13.05 -10.25
C THR A 271 -18.30 14.04 -9.34
N ASP A 272 -17.81 15.17 -9.86
CA ASP A 272 -17.17 16.18 -9.04
C ASP A 272 -18.15 16.75 -8.02
N CYS A 273 -17.76 16.73 -6.74
CA CYS A 273 -18.58 17.17 -5.62
C CYS A 273 -18.49 18.69 -5.46
N ASN A 274 -19.64 19.36 -5.44
CA ASN A 274 -19.77 20.81 -5.30
C ASN A 274 -20.40 21.24 -3.97
N ASP A 275 -20.88 20.31 -3.14
CA ASP A 275 -21.56 20.64 -1.90
C ASP A 275 -20.81 20.15 -0.66
N LEU A 276 -20.91 20.95 0.41
CA LEU A 276 -20.19 20.69 1.66
C LEU A 276 -20.74 19.45 2.38
N ALA A 277 -22.05 19.20 2.30
CA ALA A 277 -22.68 18.09 3.02
C ALA A 277 -22.21 16.74 2.48
N THR A 278 -22.20 16.57 1.14
CA THR A 278 -21.67 15.37 0.47
C THR A 278 -20.18 15.17 0.77
N ALA A 279 -19.37 16.24 0.72
CA ALA A 279 -17.95 16.17 1.04
C ALA A 279 -17.73 15.79 2.51
N SER A 280 -18.49 16.38 3.43
CA SER A 280 -18.42 16.09 4.86
C SER A 280 -18.83 14.66 5.18
N THR A 281 -19.87 14.14 4.51
CA THR A 281 -20.33 12.76 4.66
C THR A 281 -19.21 11.76 4.24
N LEU A 282 -18.54 12.02 3.12
CA LEU A 282 -17.41 11.19 2.67
C LEU A 282 -16.26 11.25 3.67
N ILE A 283 -15.91 12.43 4.18
CA ILE A 283 -14.84 12.59 5.18
C ILE A 283 -15.21 11.86 6.47
N LYS A 284 -16.50 11.92 6.92
CA LYS A 284 -16.98 11.16 8.07
C LYS A 284 -16.75 9.67 7.88
N GLN A 285 -17.14 9.11 6.72
CA GLN A 285 -16.89 7.70 6.39
C GLN A 285 -15.41 7.35 6.40
N CYS A 286 -14.55 8.25 5.91
CA CYS A 286 -13.11 8.05 5.97
C CYS A 286 -12.58 8.05 7.42
N CYS A 287 -13.08 8.96 8.28
CA CYS A 287 -12.73 8.99 9.70
C CYS A 287 -13.16 7.71 10.42
N ASP A 288 -14.39 7.25 10.21
CA ASP A 288 -14.91 6.00 10.78
C ASP A 288 -14.02 4.80 10.38
N LYS A 289 -13.66 4.71 9.10
CA LYS A 289 -12.81 3.61 8.61
C LYS A 289 -11.41 3.66 9.18
N VAL A 290 -10.77 4.83 9.21
CA VAL A 290 -9.42 5.00 9.75
C VAL A 290 -9.40 4.71 11.25
N ALA A 291 -10.37 5.23 12.01
CA ALA A 291 -10.51 4.97 13.44
C ALA A 291 -10.71 3.48 13.75
N SER A 292 -11.56 2.79 12.99
CA SER A 292 -11.75 1.33 13.11
C SER A 292 -10.47 0.55 12.87
N ILE A 293 -9.64 0.94 11.89
CA ILE A 293 -8.35 0.30 11.61
C ILE A 293 -7.36 0.58 12.76
N LEU A 294 -7.29 1.83 13.26
CA LEU A 294 -6.45 2.18 14.41
C LEU A 294 -6.78 1.31 15.62
N ARG A 295 -8.07 1.22 15.99
CA ARG A 295 -8.55 0.37 17.10
C ARG A 295 -8.23 -1.10 16.89
N ALA A 296 -8.46 -1.62 15.69
CA ALA A 296 -8.18 -3.03 15.37
C ALA A 296 -6.69 -3.39 15.51
N LYS A 297 -5.79 -2.41 15.30
CA LYS A 297 -4.34 -2.57 15.42
C LYS A 297 -3.78 -2.13 16.79
N GLY A 298 -4.62 -1.67 17.70
CA GLY A 298 -4.19 -1.14 18.99
C GLY A 298 -3.31 0.12 18.86
N LEU A 299 -3.55 0.94 17.83
CA LEU A 299 -2.77 2.15 17.53
C LEU A 299 -3.58 3.41 17.82
N MET A 300 -2.91 4.48 18.16
CA MET A 300 -3.42 5.84 18.29
C MET A 300 -2.62 6.79 17.42
N ALA A 301 -3.24 7.83 16.90
CA ALA A 301 -2.61 8.79 15.99
C ALA A 301 -2.62 10.20 16.58
N ARG A 302 -1.52 10.94 16.40
CA ARG A 302 -1.39 12.33 16.87
C ARG A 302 -1.40 13.36 15.73
N THR A 303 -1.28 12.94 14.48
CA THR A 303 -1.33 13.84 13.32
C THR A 303 -2.47 13.44 12.40
N LEU A 304 -3.31 14.40 12.04
CA LEU A 304 -4.39 14.25 11.06
C LEU A 304 -4.06 15.07 9.82
N THR A 305 -4.20 14.47 8.65
CA THR A 305 -4.03 15.12 7.35
C THR A 305 -5.31 14.94 6.53
N VAL A 306 -5.83 16.03 5.98
CA VAL A 306 -6.89 15.99 4.95
C VAL A 306 -6.24 16.12 3.58
N LYS A 307 -6.67 15.30 2.63
CA LYS A 307 -6.22 15.30 1.25
C LYS A 307 -7.41 15.53 0.32
N LEU A 308 -7.26 16.48 -0.56
CA LEU A 308 -8.21 16.77 -1.62
C LEU A 308 -7.54 16.64 -2.99
N ARG A 309 -8.29 16.20 -3.97
CA ARG A 309 -7.91 16.24 -5.37
C ARG A 309 -8.99 16.94 -6.15
N PHE A 310 -8.59 17.84 -7.05
CA PHE A 310 -9.51 18.65 -7.84
C PHE A 310 -9.72 18.06 -9.25
N PRO A 311 -10.70 18.56 -10.05
CA PRO A 311 -10.96 18.07 -11.40
C PRO A 311 -9.74 18.15 -12.36
N ASP A 312 -8.88 19.15 -12.19
CA ASP A 312 -7.62 19.29 -12.91
C ASP A 312 -6.52 18.34 -12.48
N LEU A 313 -6.85 17.40 -11.59
CA LEU A 313 -5.98 16.41 -10.97
C LEU A 313 -4.92 16.98 -10.02
N ALA A 314 -4.93 18.27 -9.73
CA ALA A 314 -4.08 18.87 -8.71
C ALA A 314 -4.46 18.36 -7.31
N TYR A 315 -3.45 18.15 -6.48
CA TYR A 315 -3.63 17.76 -5.08
C TYR A 315 -3.45 18.96 -4.15
N SER A 316 -4.22 18.96 -3.06
CA SER A 316 -3.99 19.80 -1.90
C SER A 316 -4.03 18.93 -0.65
N THR A 317 -3.12 19.18 0.27
CA THR A 317 -3.07 18.51 1.58
C THR A 317 -2.87 19.52 2.68
N LYS A 318 -3.55 19.34 3.79
CA LYS A 318 -3.33 20.13 5.00
C LYS A 318 -3.36 19.22 6.20
N GLN A 319 -2.44 19.43 7.12
CA GLN A 319 -2.33 18.62 8.33
C GLN A 319 -2.38 19.47 9.58
N MET A 320 -2.76 18.84 10.67
CA MET A 320 -2.65 19.38 12.02
C MET A 320 -2.19 18.31 12.99
N GLN A 321 -1.55 18.75 14.06
CA GLN A 321 -1.26 17.90 15.20
C GLN A 321 -2.43 17.99 16.18
N LEU A 322 -2.92 16.86 16.64
CA LEU A 322 -3.96 16.76 17.65
C LEU A 322 -3.33 17.01 19.03
N GLU A 323 -4.09 17.60 19.94
CA GLU A 323 -3.64 17.85 21.31
C GLU A 323 -3.26 16.55 22.01
N GLN A 324 -4.08 15.50 21.78
CA GLN A 324 -3.83 14.16 22.30
C GLN A 324 -3.93 13.11 21.20
N PRO A 325 -3.18 12.00 21.33
CA PRO A 325 -3.35 10.86 20.43
C PRO A 325 -4.77 10.29 20.53
N THR A 326 -5.34 9.89 19.41
CA THR A 326 -6.70 9.36 19.35
C THR A 326 -6.84 8.18 18.37
N ASP A 327 -7.79 7.30 18.63
CA ASP A 327 -8.30 6.26 17.75
C ASP A 327 -9.82 6.40 17.51
N ALA A 328 -10.41 7.56 17.88
CA ALA A 328 -11.82 7.83 17.83
C ALA A 328 -12.21 8.69 16.60
N ALA A 329 -13.18 8.25 15.84
CA ALA A 329 -13.72 8.98 14.70
C ALA A 329 -14.41 10.28 15.13
N SER A 330 -15.07 10.26 16.29
CA SER A 330 -15.71 11.43 16.92
C SER A 330 -14.73 12.56 17.22
N THR A 331 -13.45 12.25 17.45
CA THR A 331 -12.38 13.25 17.59
C THR A 331 -11.81 13.67 16.25
N LEU A 332 -11.57 12.72 15.33
CA LEU A 332 -10.96 13.01 14.03
C LEU A 332 -11.86 13.87 13.14
N TYR A 333 -13.17 13.59 13.12
CA TYR A 333 -14.10 14.21 12.17
C TYR A 333 -14.22 15.73 12.31
N PRO A 334 -14.45 16.34 13.50
CA PRO A 334 -14.53 17.81 13.64
C PRO A 334 -13.26 18.51 13.14
N HIS A 335 -12.09 17.95 13.45
CA HIS A 335 -10.80 18.49 12.99
C HIS A 335 -10.60 18.34 11.49
N ALA A 336 -11.08 17.21 10.91
CA ALA A 336 -11.02 17.00 9.47
C ALA A 336 -11.90 18.00 8.71
N ILE A 337 -13.08 18.34 9.24
CA ILE A 337 -13.96 19.36 8.65
C ILE A 337 -13.35 20.75 8.78
N ASP A 338 -12.75 21.10 9.91
CA ASP A 338 -12.05 22.38 10.06
C ASP A 338 -10.90 22.51 9.02
N LEU A 339 -10.11 21.45 8.82
CA LEU A 339 -9.09 21.43 7.77
C LEU A 339 -9.69 21.57 6.36
N LEU A 340 -10.80 20.87 6.06
CA LEU A 340 -11.52 21.01 4.78
C LEU A 340 -11.94 22.46 4.54
N LEU A 341 -12.61 23.08 5.49
CA LEU A 341 -13.07 24.48 5.37
C LEU A 341 -11.92 25.43 5.14
N ARG A 342 -10.84 25.30 5.91
CA ARG A 342 -9.61 26.09 5.70
C ARG A 342 -8.96 25.88 4.33
N MET A 343 -8.97 24.64 3.80
CA MET A 343 -8.44 24.33 2.47
C MET A 343 -9.29 24.95 1.35
N MET A 344 -10.60 25.06 1.60
CA MET A 344 -11.57 25.66 0.68
C MET A 344 -11.69 27.17 0.85
N GLY A 345 -11.00 27.80 1.83
CA GLY A 345 -11.14 29.23 2.13
C GLY A 345 -12.53 29.62 2.62
N MET A 346 -13.20 28.70 3.31
CA MET A 346 -14.56 28.88 3.83
C MET A 346 -14.52 29.23 5.33
N PRO A 347 -15.51 30.00 5.85
CA PRO A 347 -15.62 30.29 7.27
C PRO A 347 -15.77 29.01 8.12
N ALA A 348 -15.22 29.03 9.35
CA ALA A 348 -15.22 27.86 10.24
C ALA A 348 -16.64 27.51 10.75
N ASP A 349 -17.56 28.45 10.76
CA ASP A 349 -18.97 28.32 11.15
C ASP A 349 -19.86 27.90 9.97
N CYS A 350 -19.29 27.75 8.77
CA CYS A 350 -20.02 27.39 7.58
C CYS A 350 -20.60 25.98 7.75
N ARG A 351 -21.92 25.90 7.94
CA ARG A 351 -22.67 24.65 8.15
C ARG A 351 -24.00 24.73 7.41
N GLY A 352 -24.53 23.61 6.96
CA GLY A 352 -25.83 23.50 6.29
C GLY A 352 -25.78 22.57 5.09
N THR A 353 -26.97 22.10 4.70
CA THR A 353 -27.12 21.11 3.61
C THR A 353 -26.99 21.73 2.20
N GLU A 354 -27.15 23.05 2.07
CA GLU A 354 -27.12 23.75 0.77
C GLU A 354 -25.84 24.55 0.52
N VAL A 355 -24.83 24.41 1.40
CA VAL A 355 -23.58 25.15 1.28
C VAL A 355 -22.72 24.56 0.14
N LYS A 356 -22.46 25.39 -0.87
CA LYS A 356 -21.59 25.01 -1.98
C LYS A 356 -20.12 25.23 -1.64
N LEU A 357 -19.28 24.32 -2.10
CA LEU A 357 -17.84 24.44 -2.03
C LEU A 357 -17.35 25.55 -2.98
N THR A 358 -16.31 26.26 -2.61
CA THR A 358 -15.66 27.30 -3.43
C THR A 358 -15.07 26.74 -4.72
N ARG A 359 -14.74 25.45 -4.73
CA ARG A 359 -14.18 24.71 -5.87
C ARG A 359 -14.65 23.25 -5.83
N PRO A 360 -15.00 22.63 -6.98
CA PRO A 360 -15.37 21.23 -7.04
C PRO A 360 -14.24 20.33 -6.55
N ILE A 361 -14.59 19.24 -5.88
CA ILE A 361 -13.65 18.22 -5.38
C ILE A 361 -13.89 16.91 -6.13
N ARG A 362 -12.83 16.33 -6.68
CA ARG A 362 -12.84 15.02 -7.34
C ARG A 362 -12.64 13.86 -6.38
N LEU A 363 -11.79 14.05 -5.35
CA LEU A 363 -11.45 13.05 -4.34
C LEU A 363 -11.25 13.77 -3.01
N ALA A 364 -11.71 13.14 -1.95
CA ALA A 364 -11.41 13.57 -0.59
C ALA A 364 -11.03 12.36 0.27
N GLY A 365 -10.26 12.61 1.32
CA GLY A 365 -9.90 11.59 2.29
C GLY A 365 -9.06 12.15 3.43
N ILE A 366 -8.77 11.28 4.38
CA ILE A 366 -7.90 11.57 5.52
C ILE A 366 -6.77 10.57 5.62
N SER A 367 -5.70 10.98 6.26
CA SER A 367 -4.61 10.11 6.71
C SER A 367 -4.20 10.51 8.11
N THR A 368 -3.89 9.53 8.93
CA THR A 368 -3.36 9.71 10.27
C THR A 368 -1.92 9.21 10.33
N SER A 369 -1.08 9.89 11.10
CA SER A 369 0.33 9.56 11.28
C SER A 369 0.80 9.91 12.70
N THR A 370 2.11 9.76 12.97
CA THR A 370 2.65 9.81 14.33
C THR A 370 1.91 8.79 15.20
N LEU A 371 2.00 7.53 14.77
CA LEU A 371 1.29 6.41 15.37
C LEU A 371 2.05 5.93 16.61
N THR A 372 1.31 5.69 17.70
CA THR A 372 1.82 5.10 18.94
C THR A 372 0.94 3.93 19.33
N LYS A 373 1.50 2.95 20.04
CA LYS A 373 0.68 1.89 20.60
C LYS A 373 -0.19 2.41 21.73
N ARG A 374 -1.43 1.97 21.76
CA ARG A 374 -2.39 2.40 22.76
C ARG A 374 -1.91 2.09 24.19
N GLU A 375 -1.39 0.88 24.40
CA GLU A 375 -0.90 0.43 25.71
C GLU A 375 0.30 1.24 26.24
N GLU A 376 1.04 1.90 25.35
CA GLU A 376 2.19 2.75 25.67
C GLU A 376 1.79 4.25 25.76
N THR A 377 0.53 4.59 25.46
CA THR A 377 0.07 6.00 25.36
C THR A 377 -0.66 6.41 26.63
N VAL A 378 -0.13 7.40 27.32
CA VAL A 378 -0.81 8.04 28.44
C VAL A 378 -1.75 9.11 27.89
N ILE A 379 -3.05 8.95 28.09
CA ILE A 379 -4.07 9.94 27.76
C ILE A 379 -4.32 10.75 29.03
N GLN A 380 -4.01 12.03 28.97
CA GLN A 380 -4.27 12.95 30.10
C GLN A 380 -5.68 13.52 29.91
N PRO A 381 -6.61 13.35 30.88
CA PRO A 381 -7.93 13.94 30.75
C PRO A 381 -7.82 15.47 30.70
N THR A 382 -8.64 16.08 29.87
CA THR A 382 -8.73 17.55 29.80
C THR A 382 -9.35 18.11 31.07
N LEU A 383 -9.13 19.41 31.36
CA LEU A 383 -9.74 20.06 32.51
C LEU A 383 -11.27 20.00 32.45
N ASP A 384 -11.84 20.17 31.27
CA ASP A 384 -13.29 20.10 31.07
C ASP A 384 -13.83 18.68 31.35
N GLU A 385 -13.12 17.64 30.92
CA GLU A 385 -13.47 16.25 31.24
C GLU A 385 -13.40 15.97 32.77
N LEU A 386 -12.41 16.52 33.46
CA LEU A 386 -12.29 16.40 34.92
C LEU A 386 -13.39 17.18 35.64
N LEU A 387 -13.81 18.32 35.12
CA LEU A 387 -14.91 19.13 35.70
C LEU A 387 -16.27 18.41 35.48
N GLU A 388 -16.54 17.86 34.31
CA GLU A 388 -17.73 17.04 34.01
C GLU A 388 -17.79 15.77 34.89
N GLU A 389 -16.66 15.19 35.24
CA GLU A 389 -16.58 14.00 36.09
C GLU A 389 -16.90 14.39 37.56
N ASN A 390 -16.42 15.53 38.02
CA ASN A 390 -16.70 16.06 39.36
C ASN A 390 -18.16 16.50 39.55
N GLU A 391 -18.81 17.08 38.54
CA GLU A 391 -20.23 17.45 38.62
C GLU A 391 -21.16 16.23 38.72
N ARG A 392 -20.73 15.05 38.27
CA ARG A 392 -21.48 13.79 38.29
C ARG A 392 -21.34 12.99 39.57
N VAL A 393 -20.33 13.29 40.37
CA VAL A 393 -20.04 12.62 41.67
C VAL A 393 -20.86 13.19 42.82
N ALA A 394 -21.83 14.09 42.60
CA ALA A 394 -22.77 14.51 43.62
C ALA A 394 -23.66 13.33 44.08
N PRO A 395 -23.80 13.05 45.37
CA PRO A 395 -24.30 11.77 45.89
C PRO A 395 -25.79 11.59 45.63
N MET A 396 -26.16 10.57 44.89
CA MET A 396 -27.51 9.99 44.85
C MET A 396 -27.57 8.75 45.74
N PRO A 397 -28.70 8.50 46.45
CA PRO A 397 -28.80 7.42 47.43
C PRO A 397 -28.75 6.03 46.82
N GLN A 398 -28.15 5.14 47.58
CA GLN A 398 -27.88 3.75 47.24
C GLN A 398 -29.13 2.95 46.84
N ALA A 399 -29.13 2.34 45.64
CA ALA A 399 -29.94 1.19 45.32
C ALA A 399 -29.02 0.09 44.77
N SER A 400 -29.03 -1.04 45.49
CA SER A 400 -28.23 -2.22 45.23
C SER A 400 -28.73 -2.97 44.00
N SER A 401 -27.90 -3.10 42.96
CA SER A 401 -27.92 -4.23 42.03
C SER A 401 -26.63 -4.29 41.23
N SER A 402 -25.96 -5.40 41.29
CA SER A 402 -24.67 -5.75 40.75
C SER A 402 -24.73 -6.09 39.25
N ILE A 403 -24.51 -5.12 38.39
CA ILE A 403 -24.00 -5.32 37.03
C ILE A 403 -23.06 -4.12 36.81
N PRO A 404 -21.80 -4.28 36.39
CA PRO A 404 -20.93 -3.15 36.11
C PRO A 404 -21.49 -2.41 34.88
N SER A 405 -22.13 -1.30 35.12
CA SER A 405 -22.59 -0.39 34.08
C SER A 405 -21.42 0.41 33.51
N PRO A 406 -21.31 0.59 32.17
CA PRO A 406 -20.25 1.41 31.55
C PRO A 406 -20.49 2.92 31.74
N ALA A 407 -21.12 3.32 32.84
CA ALA A 407 -21.55 4.70 33.10
C ALA A 407 -20.45 5.62 33.69
N ASN A 408 -19.30 5.07 34.06
CA ASN A 408 -18.17 5.85 34.62
C ASN A 408 -17.11 6.11 33.56
N GLY A 409 -17.26 7.15 32.78
CA GLY A 409 -16.25 7.61 31.83
C GLY A 409 -16.61 8.96 31.24
N THR A 410 -15.60 9.71 30.80
CA THR A 410 -15.78 10.98 30.11
C THR A 410 -16.64 10.80 28.86
N ARG A 411 -17.22 11.85 28.30
CA ARG A 411 -17.99 11.83 27.05
C ARG A 411 -17.17 11.21 25.90
N SER A 412 -15.88 11.52 25.83
CA SER A 412 -14.92 10.95 24.88
C SER A 412 -14.79 9.43 25.03
N THR A 413 -14.63 8.93 26.26
CA THR A 413 -14.54 7.50 26.57
C THR A 413 -15.83 6.76 26.18
N ARG A 414 -17.00 7.32 26.46
CA ARG A 414 -18.29 6.69 26.10
C ARG A 414 -18.52 6.64 24.59
N LEU A 415 -18.19 7.70 23.86
CA LEU A 415 -18.29 7.72 22.38
C LEU A 415 -17.36 6.67 21.78
N ARG A 416 -16.14 6.55 22.31
CA ARG A 416 -15.20 5.55 21.88
C ARG A 416 -15.68 4.13 22.15
N CYS A 417 -16.26 3.84 23.32
CA CYS A 417 -16.87 2.53 23.61
C CYS A 417 -18.03 2.22 22.66
N ALA A 418 -18.84 3.21 22.29
CA ALA A 418 -19.90 3.04 21.28
C ALA A 418 -19.31 2.72 19.90
N GLU A 419 -18.21 3.37 19.50
CA GLU A 419 -17.50 3.08 18.25
C GLU A 419 -16.94 1.65 18.25
N GLU A 420 -16.37 1.18 19.38
CA GLU A 420 -15.90 -0.21 19.53
C GLU A 420 -17.04 -1.24 19.41
N ALA A 421 -18.20 -0.94 20.01
CA ALA A 421 -19.37 -1.80 19.88
C ALA A 421 -19.87 -1.89 18.44
N VAL A 422 -19.90 -0.76 17.71
CA VAL A 422 -20.22 -0.74 16.28
C VAL A 422 -19.21 -1.55 15.47
N ASP A 423 -17.92 -1.46 15.77
CA ASP A 423 -16.89 -2.26 15.10
C ASP A 423 -17.10 -3.77 15.33
N GLN A 424 -17.51 -4.20 16.53
CA GLN A 424 -17.82 -5.60 16.83
C GLN A 424 -19.04 -6.09 16.03
N ILE A 425 -20.10 -5.27 15.94
CA ILE A 425 -21.29 -5.58 15.15
C ILE A 425 -20.92 -5.73 13.68
N ARG A 426 -20.15 -4.78 13.13
CA ARG A 426 -19.69 -4.80 11.72
C ARG A 426 -18.82 -6.01 11.39
N ARG A 427 -17.96 -6.47 12.32
CA ARG A 427 -17.17 -7.69 12.14
C ARG A 427 -18.05 -8.94 12.09
N LYS A 428 -19.13 -8.98 12.87
CA LYS A 428 -20.01 -10.14 12.96
C LYS A 428 -21.07 -10.21 11.86
N PHE A 429 -21.61 -9.05 11.43
CA PHE A 429 -22.80 -8.97 10.57
C PHE A 429 -22.54 -8.23 9.24
N GLY A 430 -21.29 -7.79 8.97
CA GLY A 430 -20.93 -7.05 7.76
C GLY A 430 -20.82 -5.53 7.98
N GLN A 431 -20.10 -4.86 7.10
CA GLN A 431 -19.70 -3.44 7.25
C GLN A 431 -20.91 -2.47 7.29
N ASP A 432 -22.01 -2.81 6.65
CA ASP A 432 -23.20 -1.97 6.54
C ASP A 432 -24.26 -2.22 7.63
N SER A 433 -23.95 -3.14 8.57
CA SER A 433 -24.91 -3.58 9.61
C SER A 433 -25.15 -2.57 10.73
N ALA A 434 -24.24 -1.62 10.95
CA ALA A 434 -24.39 -0.61 11.99
C ALA A 434 -23.61 0.68 11.64
N HIS A 435 -24.22 1.83 11.96
CA HIS A 435 -23.62 3.15 11.84
C HIS A 435 -23.86 3.95 13.10
N LEU A 436 -22.87 4.74 13.54
CA LEU A 436 -23.12 5.75 14.55
C LEU A 436 -24.03 6.83 13.93
N GLY A 437 -25.11 7.16 14.62
CA GLY A 437 -26.00 8.26 14.23
C GLY A 437 -25.24 9.58 14.04
N ALA A 438 -25.84 10.48 13.28
CA ALA A 438 -25.29 11.81 13.02
C ALA A 438 -25.30 12.67 14.29
#